data_c77d4a563172462c5cc05cafc1fc45d4
#
_entry.id   c77d4a563172462c5cc05cafc1fc45d4
#
_cell.length_a   1.000
_cell.length_b   1.000
_cell.length_c   1.000
_cell.angle_alpha   90.00
_cell.angle_beta   90.00
_cell.angle_gamma   90.00
#
_symmetry.space_group_name_H-M   'P 1'
#
loop_
_entity.id
_entity.type
_entity.pdbx_description
1 polymer ?
#
loop_
_entity_poly.entity_id
_entity_poly.type
_entity_poly.pdbx_seq_one_letter_code
_entity_poly.pdbx_strand_id
1 'polypeptide(L)'
;MSRWWGAAALAAWTCLAQAMSPYVEAPKVAAGDVKAAMADVERKLVAANFTVVGRYQPKGLSQYGIVVATDAGLTDAVAGIGGPGIVAAPLRVAVRADGTVFYANPEYWSRAYLGASYGKAEGAVKGAAARLAGAFGAGKPAGGDVKVEDLPGYRYMIGMEKFGDRSELNEFASFEQAVQTIRDNLAKGVGDTAQVYAIV
;
A
#
# COMPACT_ATOMS: atom_id res chain seq x y z
N MET A 1 -11.89 52.38 41.25
CA MET A 1 -11.48 52.32 39.83
C MET A 1 -10.60 51.08 39.66
N SER A 2 -11.23 49.95 39.34
CA SER A 2 -10.51 48.65 39.15
C SER A 2 -10.44 48.31 37.66
N ARG A 3 -9.22 48.33 37.12
CA ARG A 3 -8.90 47.98 35.71
C ARG A 3 -8.69 46.48 35.62
N TRP A 4 -9.61 45.76 34.99
CA TRP A 4 -9.48 44.35 34.62
C TRP A 4 -8.68 44.27 33.31
N TRP A 5 -7.51 43.64 33.36
CA TRP A 5 -6.75 43.26 32.20
C TRP A 5 -7.12 41.83 31.86
N GLY A 6 -7.90 41.65 30.80
CA GLY A 6 -8.15 40.36 30.20
C GLY A 6 -6.94 39.90 29.40
N ALA A 7 -6.25 38.91 29.88
CA ALA A 7 -5.22 38.23 29.12
C ALA A 7 -5.87 37.27 28.09
N ALA A 8 -5.88 37.66 26.81
CA ALA A 8 -6.24 36.76 25.71
C ALA A 8 -5.07 35.77 25.49
N ALA A 9 -5.25 34.52 25.91
CA ALA A 9 -4.33 33.45 25.58
C ALA A 9 -4.55 33.05 24.12
N LEU A 10 -3.65 33.47 23.23
CA LEU A 10 -3.53 32.93 21.88
C LEU A 10 -3.01 31.48 21.96
N ALA A 11 -3.92 30.51 21.83
CA ALA A 11 -3.54 29.11 21.61
C ALA A 11 -2.97 28.99 20.18
N ALA A 12 -1.66 29.02 20.07
CA ALA A 12 -0.98 28.66 18.83
C ALA A 12 -1.17 27.16 18.59
N TRP A 13 -2.08 26.81 17.69
CA TRP A 13 -2.15 25.46 17.14
C TRP A 13 -0.91 25.24 16.26
N THR A 14 0.10 24.63 16.83
CA THR A 14 1.20 24.07 16.04
C THR A 14 0.62 22.90 15.24
N CYS A 15 0.32 23.11 13.96
CA CYS A 15 0.17 22.02 13.00
C CYS A 15 1.51 21.28 12.98
N LEU A 16 1.62 20.20 13.77
CA LEU A 16 2.70 19.26 13.62
C LEU A 16 2.53 18.62 12.24
N ALA A 17 3.43 18.91 11.32
CA ALA A 17 3.47 18.25 10.02
C ALA A 17 3.58 16.74 10.28
N GLN A 18 2.49 16.01 9.97
CA GLN A 18 2.41 14.59 10.23
C GLN A 18 3.22 13.87 9.16
N ALA A 19 4.33 13.26 9.54
CA ALA A 19 5.11 12.40 8.67
C ALA A 19 4.51 10.98 8.66
N MET A 20 4.62 10.30 7.52
CA MET A 20 4.07 8.97 7.32
C MET A 20 5.07 8.08 6.61
N SER A 21 5.20 6.84 7.05
CA SER A 21 6.10 5.84 6.46
C SER A 21 5.36 4.89 5.54
N PRO A 22 6.02 4.41 4.46
CA PRO A 22 5.40 3.54 3.46
C PRO A 22 5.08 2.14 3.98
N TYR A 23 5.77 1.69 5.02
CA TYR A 23 5.62 0.36 5.60
C TYR A 23 5.51 0.42 7.11
N VAL A 24 5.01 -0.68 7.68
CA VAL A 24 4.98 -0.95 9.11
C VAL A 24 5.71 -2.27 9.36
N GLU A 25 6.75 -2.24 10.20
CA GLU A 25 7.39 -3.44 10.73
C GLU A 25 6.56 -3.96 11.90
N ALA A 26 5.89 -5.08 11.67
CA ALA A 26 4.99 -5.70 12.64
C ALA A 26 5.74 -6.63 13.61
N PRO A 27 5.13 -7.01 14.73
CA PRO A 27 5.59 -8.14 15.54
C PRO A 27 5.78 -9.40 14.69
N LYS A 28 6.77 -10.23 15.08
CA LYS A 28 7.09 -11.43 14.33
C LYS A 28 5.93 -12.43 14.31
N VAL A 29 5.73 -13.07 13.16
CA VAL A 29 4.94 -14.29 13.03
C VAL A 29 5.78 -15.52 13.38
N ALA A 30 5.20 -16.72 13.29
CA ALA A 30 5.95 -17.95 13.53
C ALA A 30 7.16 -18.04 12.57
N ALA A 31 8.36 -18.23 13.15
CA ALA A 31 9.59 -18.42 12.43
C ALA A 31 9.78 -19.90 12.04
N GLY A 32 10.60 -20.15 11.04
CA GLY A 32 10.92 -21.49 10.58
C GLY A 32 11.56 -21.43 9.20
N ASP A 33 10.74 -21.47 8.19
CA ASP A 33 11.14 -21.18 6.83
C ASP A 33 10.19 -20.13 6.21
N VAL A 34 10.57 -19.60 5.07
CA VAL A 34 9.78 -18.55 4.41
C VAL A 34 8.40 -19.05 3.98
N LYS A 35 8.27 -20.32 3.60
CA LYS A 35 6.99 -20.91 3.17
C LYS A 35 6.01 -21.02 4.34
N ALA A 36 6.49 -21.47 5.50
CA ALA A 36 5.69 -21.54 6.73
C ALA A 36 5.29 -20.14 7.20
N ALA A 37 6.21 -19.18 7.16
CA ALA A 37 5.94 -17.78 7.52
C ALA A 37 4.91 -17.14 6.56
N MET A 38 5.00 -17.38 5.25
CA MET A 38 3.99 -16.93 4.28
C MET A 38 2.61 -17.54 4.58
N ALA A 39 2.54 -18.84 4.87
CA ALA A 39 1.29 -19.51 5.21
C ALA A 39 0.64 -18.93 6.48
N ASP A 40 1.44 -18.52 7.47
CA ASP A 40 0.93 -17.84 8.66
C ASP A 40 0.39 -16.44 8.34
N VAL A 41 1.10 -15.68 7.52
CA VAL A 41 0.63 -14.38 7.00
C VAL A 41 -0.70 -14.54 6.27
N GLU A 42 -0.84 -15.54 5.39
CA GLU A 42 -2.08 -15.81 4.66
C GLU A 42 -3.25 -16.10 5.61
N ARG A 43 -3.04 -16.96 6.60
CA ARG A 43 -4.08 -17.27 7.60
C ARG A 43 -4.55 -16.01 8.34
N LYS A 44 -3.61 -15.15 8.75
CA LYS A 44 -3.92 -13.89 9.44
C LYS A 44 -4.69 -12.91 8.55
N LEU A 45 -4.31 -12.80 7.28
CA LEU A 45 -5.02 -11.98 6.30
C LEU A 45 -6.46 -12.46 6.09
N VAL A 46 -6.65 -13.75 5.85
CA VAL A 46 -7.98 -14.34 5.67
C VAL A 46 -8.84 -14.16 6.94
N ALA A 47 -8.28 -14.39 8.12
CA ALA A 47 -8.99 -14.17 9.39
C ALA A 47 -9.39 -12.69 9.62
N ALA A 48 -8.67 -11.75 9.02
CA ALA A 48 -8.97 -10.32 9.03
C ALA A 48 -9.84 -9.85 7.84
N ASN A 49 -10.49 -10.79 7.14
CA ASN A 49 -11.36 -10.55 5.98
C ASN A 49 -10.66 -9.90 4.78
N PHE A 50 -9.39 -10.23 4.55
CA PHE A 50 -8.72 -9.93 3.29
C PHE A 50 -8.80 -11.12 2.35
N THR A 51 -8.85 -10.85 1.05
CA THR A 51 -8.74 -11.86 0.01
C THR A 51 -7.30 -11.96 -0.47
N VAL A 52 -6.65 -13.10 -0.29
CA VAL A 52 -5.31 -13.33 -0.83
C VAL A 52 -5.43 -13.58 -2.33
N VAL A 53 -4.75 -12.75 -3.13
CA VAL A 53 -4.81 -12.77 -4.60
C VAL A 53 -3.51 -13.22 -5.25
N GLY A 54 -2.40 -13.22 -4.51
CA GLY A 54 -1.12 -13.65 -5.06
C GLY A 54 -0.06 -13.85 -3.98
N ARG A 55 0.98 -14.54 -4.39
CA ARG A 55 2.17 -14.78 -3.57
C ARG A 55 3.39 -14.97 -4.45
N TYR A 56 4.53 -14.48 -3.99
CA TYR A 56 5.79 -14.71 -4.70
C TYR A 56 6.99 -14.60 -3.77
N GLN A 57 8.09 -15.20 -4.21
CA GLN A 57 9.41 -15.00 -3.64
C GLN A 57 10.25 -14.19 -4.63
N PRO A 58 10.81 -13.05 -4.23
CA PRO A 58 11.66 -12.26 -5.12
C PRO A 58 12.89 -13.07 -5.56
N LYS A 59 13.22 -13.02 -6.85
CA LYS A 59 14.40 -13.67 -7.41
C LYS A 59 15.67 -13.18 -6.69
N GLY A 60 16.51 -14.08 -6.22
CA GLY A 60 17.73 -13.76 -5.47
C GLY A 60 17.52 -13.45 -3.97
N LEU A 61 16.29 -13.44 -3.47
CA LEU A 61 15.96 -13.17 -2.07
C LEU A 61 15.19 -14.36 -1.45
N SER A 62 15.80 -15.53 -1.43
CA SER A 62 15.16 -16.78 -0.99
C SER A 62 14.63 -16.77 0.44
N GLN A 63 15.12 -15.85 1.29
CA GLN A 63 14.66 -15.69 2.66
C GLN A 63 13.41 -14.77 2.81
N TYR A 64 12.93 -14.20 1.69
CA TYR A 64 11.78 -13.30 1.70
C TYR A 64 10.63 -13.91 0.92
N GLY A 65 9.42 -13.73 1.44
CA GLY A 65 8.19 -14.04 0.75
C GLY A 65 7.25 -12.85 0.79
N ILE A 66 6.41 -12.70 -0.22
CA ILE A 66 5.44 -11.63 -0.31
C ILE A 66 4.07 -12.24 -0.58
N VAL A 67 3.11 -11.85 0.23
CA VAL A 67 1.68 -12.17 0.05
C VAL A 67 0.97 -10.89 -0.38
N VAL A 68 0.19 -10.99 -1.45
CA VAL A 68 -0.63 -9.89 -1.95
C VAL A 68 -2.08 -10.18 -1.62
N ALA A 69 -2.73 -9.21 -1.01
CA ALA A 69 -4.13 -9.33 -0.62
C ALA A 69 -4.92 -8.09 -1.06
N THR A 70 -6.23 -8.23 -1.16
CA THR A 70 -7.17 -7.15 -1.42
C THR A 70 -8.21 -7.07 -0.32
N ASP A 71 -8.78 -5.89 -0.17
CA ASP A 71 -9.96 -5.62 0.64
C ASP A 71 -11.09 -5.17 -0.30
N ALA A 72 -12.25 -5.79 -0.20
CA ALA A 72 -13.36 -5.48 -1.09
C ALA A 72 -13.77 -4.01 -1.02
N GLY A 73 -13.94 -3.46 0.19
CA GLY A 73 -14.31 -2.06 0.36
C GLY A 73 -13.27 -1.08 -0.18
N LEU A 74 -11.97 -1.39 0.00
CA LEU A 74 -10.90 -0.59 -0.57
C LEU A 74 -10.88 -0.69 -2.10
N THR A 75 -11.02 -1.90 -2.63
CA THR A 75 -11.05 -2.13 -4.09
C THR A 75 -12.21 -1.40 -4.75
N ASP A 76 -13.42 -1.48 -4.18
CA ASP A 76 -14.61 -0.80 -4.68
C ASP A 76 -14.44 0.74 -4.64
N ALA A 77 -13.91 1.26 -3.52
CA ALA A 77 -13.69 2.70 -3.38
C ALA A 77 -12.68 3.24 -4.39
N VAL A 78 -11.58 2.50 -4.62
CA VAL A 78 -10.53 2.90 -5.59
C VAL A 78 -11.02 2.71 -7.02
N ALA A 79 -11.72 1.64 -7.34
CA ALA A 79 -12.34 1.42 -8.66
C ALA A 79 -13.36 2.51 -8.99
N GLY A 80 -14.16 2.95 -8.01
CA GLY A 80 -15.10 4.05 -8.18
C GLY A 80 -14.45 5.42 -8.45
N ILE A 81 -13.19 5.62 -8.06
CA ILE A 81 -12.40 6.80 -8.42
C ILE A 81 -11.89 6.68 -9.87
N GLY A 82 -11.51 5.47 -10.26
CA GLY A 82 -11.01 5.16 -11.58
C GLY A 82 -9.57 5.63 -11.86
N GLY A 83 -9.14 5.44 -13.09
CA GLY A 83 -7.81 5.84 -13.57
C GLY A 83 -6.66 5.03 -12.94
N PRO A 84 -5.44 5.59 -12.89
CA PRO A 84 -4.25 4.87 -12.42
C PRO A 84 -4.28 4.56 -10.93
N GLY A 85 -5.17 5.18 -10.16
CA GLY A 85 -5.30 4.98 -8.72
C GLY A 85 -5.60 3.54 -8.31
N ILE A 86 -6.06 2.67 -9.22
CA ILE A 86 -6.34 1.25 -8.95
C ILE A 86 -5.11 0.51 -8.40
N VAL A 87 -3.90 0.97 -8.67
CA VAL A 87 -2.65 0.42 -8.10
C VAL A 87 -2.54 0.54 -6.58
N ALA A 88 -3.40 1.36 -5.95
CA ALA A 88 -3.49 1.46 -4.49
C ALA A 88 -4.31 0.33 -3.83
N ALA A 89 -5.11 -0.43 -4.60
CA ALA A 89 -5.98 -1.48 -4.07
C ALA A 89 -5.21 -2.72 -3.55
N PRO A 90 -4.15 -3.23 -4.23
CA PRO A 90 -3.41 -4.39 -3.74
C PRO A 90 -2.53 -4.03 -2.53
N LEU A 91 -2.71 -4.75 -1.45
CA LEU A 91 -1.92 -4.62 -0.22
C LEU A 91 -0.85 -5.71 -0.17
N ARG A 92 0.37 -5.34 0.14
CA ARG A 92 1.51 -6.26 0.18
C ARG A 92 1.96 -6.48 1.62
N VAL A 93 2.15 -7.74 1.97
CA VAL A 93 2.75 -8.15 3.25
C VAL A 93 3.99 -8.96 2.92
N ALA A 94 5.15 -8.42 3.24
CA ALA A 94 6.42 -9.11 3.12
C ALA A 94 6.73 -9.83 4.44
N VAL A 95 7.27 -11.03 4.35
CA VAL A 95 7.73 -11.80 5.50
C VAL A 95 9.10 -12.38 5.24
N ARG A 96 9.91 -12.42 6.26
CA ARG A 96 11.23 -13.05 6.26
C ARG A 96 11.18 -14.41 6.96
N ALA A 97 12.07 -15.32 6.62
CA ALA A 97 12.14 -16.66 7.21
C ALA A 97 12.27 -16.64 8.76
N ASP A 98 12.85 -15.57 9.33
CA ASP A 98 12.94 -15.39 10.80
C ASP A 98 11.62 -14.88 11.43
N GLY A 99 10.55 -14.81 10.65
CA GLY A 99 9.24 -14.36 11.09
C GLY A 99 9.02 -12.84 11.07
N THR A 100 10.02 -12.02 10.69
CA THR A 100 9.84 -10.57 10.59
C THR A 100 8.86 -10.23 9.47
N VAL A 101 7.86 -9.40 9.79
CA VAL A 101 6.80 -9.01 8.86
C VAL A 101 6.85 -7.50 8.61
N PHE A 102 6.68 -7.14 7.35
CA PHE A 102 6.43 -5.75 6.92
C PHE A 102 5.16 -5.70 6.10
N TYR A 103 4.22 -4.87 6.48
CA TYR A 103 3.05 -4.63 5.63
C TYR A 103 3.04 -3.20 5.08
N ALA A 104 2.55 -3.07 3.85
CA ALA A 104 2.36 -1.77 3.22
C ALA A 104 1.38 -0.93 4.04
N ASN A 105 1.71 0.33 4.31
CA ASN A 105 0.82 1.27 4.97
C ASN A 105 -0.26 1.75 3.98
N PRO A 106 -1.53 1.34 4.12
CA PRO A 106 -2.56 1.68 3.15
C PRO A 106 -2.77 3.19 3.02
N GLU A 107 -2.65 3.95 4.11
CA GLU A 107 -2.83 5.40 4.07
C GLU A 107 -1.74 6.10 3.27
N TYR A 108 -0.48 5.69 3.45
CA TYR A 108 0.64 6.24 2.69
C TYR A 108 0.44 6.04 1.18
N TRP A 109 0.25 4.79 0.77
CA TRP A 109 0.15 4.44 -0.65
C TRP A 109 -1.09 5.01 -1.31
N SER A 110 -2.23 5.01 -0.60
CA SER A 110 -3.45 5.60 -1.14
C SER A 110 -3.34 7.12 -1.30
N ARG A 111 -2.71 7.84 -0.36
CA ARG A 111 -2.46 9.27 -0.51
C ARG A 111 -1.52 9.56 -1.68
N ALA A 112 -0.47 8.76 -1.85
CA ALA A 112 0.49 8.90 -2.93
C ALA A 112 -0.15 8.68 -4.31
N TYR A 113 -0.96 7.61 -4.48
CA TYR A 113 -1.56 7.26 -5.76
C TYR A 113 -2.85 8.02 -6.07
N LEU A 114 -3.70 8.28 -5.08
CA LEU A 114 -5.00 8.92 -5.28
C LEU A 114 -4.93 10.46 -5.22
N GLY A 115 -3.89 11.01 -4.62
CA GLY A 115 -3.68 12.45 -4.51
C GLY A 115 -4.91 13.18 -3.96
N ALA A 116 -5.41 14.16 -4.69
CA ALA A 116 -6.61 14.93 -4.30
C ALA A 116 -7.88 14.08 -4.16
N SER A 117 -7.93 12.90 -4.78
CA SER A 117 -9.07 11.98 -4.68
C SER A 117 -9.07 11.10 -3.44
N TYR A 118 -8.00 11.13 -2.62
CA TYR A 118 -7.88 10.30 -1.41
C TYR A 118 -9.11 10.39 -0.49
N GLY A 119 -9.66 11.58 -0.31
CA GLY A 119 -10.84 11.79 0.56
C GLY A 119 -12.05 10.93 0.18
N LYS A 120 -12.19 10.52 -1.09
CA LYS A 120 -13.27 9.64 -1.55
C LYS A 120 -13.11 8.20 -1.07
N ALA A 121 -11.88 7.75 -0.79
CA ALA A 121 -11.58 6.39 -0.34
C ALA A 121 -11.13 6.34 1.14
N GLU A 122 -11.02 7.48 1.84
CA GLU A 122 -10.40 7.60 3.17
C GLU A 122 -10.98 6.60 4.18
N GLY A 123 -12.29 6.45 4.22
CA GLY A 123 -12.95 5.51 5.15
C GLY A 123 -12.56 4.05 4.90
N ALA A 124 -12.55 3.64 3.63
CA ALA A 124 -12.14 2.29 3.23
C ALA A 124 -10.65 2.04 3.52
N VAL A 125 -9.79 3.03 3.20
CA VAL A 125 -8.34 2.98 3.46
C VAL A 125 -8.06 2.83 4.95
N LYS A 126 -8.67 3.66 5.80
CA LYS A 126 -8.52 3.57 7.27
C LYS A 126 -9.06 2.26 7.83
N GLY A 127 -10.16 1.76 7.28
CA GLY A 127 -10.70 0.44 7.63
C GLY A 127 -9.73 -0.70 7.33
N ALA A 128 -9.13 -0.70 6.14
CA ALA A 128 -8.11 -1.67 5.76
C ALA A 128 -6.85 -1.55 6.65
N ALA A 129 -6.38 -0.33 6.93
CA ALA A 129 -5.24 -0.09 7.82
C ALA A 129 -5.51 -0.62 9.24
N ALA A 130 -6.69 -0.37 9.80
CA ALA A 130 -7.06 -0.86 11.13
C ALA A 130 -7.10 -2.41 11.18
N ARG A 131 -7.61 -3.08 10.13
CA ARG A 131 -7.62 -4.54 10.06
C ARG A 131 -6.23 -5.13 9.90
N LEU A 132 -5.31 -4.51 9.12
CA LEU A 132 -3.91 -4.94 9.07
C LEU A 132 -3.23 -4.80 10.43
N ALA A 133 -3.43 -3.67 11.11
CA ALA A 133 -2.91 -3.47 12.46
C ALA A 133 -3.50 -4.46 13.47
N GLY A 134 -4.77 -4.84 13.32
CA GLY A 134 -5.40 -5.89 14.12
C GLY A 134 -4.80 -7.29 13.85
N ALA A 135 -4.50 -7.61 12.60
CA ALA A 135 -3.95 -8.91 12.19
C ALA A 135 -2.47 -9.09 12.57
N PHE A 136 -1.67 -8.03 12.42
CA PHE A 136 -0.21 -8.09 12.55
C PHE A 136 0.36 -7.26 13.69
N GLY A 137 -0.44 -6.40 14.33
CA GLY A 137 -0.02 -5.41 15.32
C GLY A 137 0.28 -4.05 14.68
N ALA A 138 0.17 -2.99 15.50
CA ALA A 138 0.41 -1.61 15.06
C ALA A 138 1.89 -1.34 14.67
N GLY A 139 2.81 -2.17 15.15
CA GLY A 139 4.20 -2.20 14.73
C GLY A 139 4.95 -0.87 14.85
N LYS A 140 6.03 -0.76 14.07
CA LYS A 140 6.89 0.43 13.99
C LYS A 140 6.89 0.96 12.56
N PRO A 141 6.90 2.28 12.34
CA PRO A 141 7.11 2.87 11.03
C PRO A 141 8.42 2.38 10.40
N ALA A 142 8.41 2.12 9.10
CA ALA A 142 9.57 1.63 8.35
C ALA A 142 9.60 2.17 6.92
N GLY A 143 10.82 2.37 6.39
CA GLY A 143 11.02 2.78 5.00
C GLY A 143 11.16 4.29 4.78
N GLY A 144 11.45 5.03 5.85
CA GLY A 144 11.58 6.49 5.81
C GLY A 144 10.26 7.21 6.06
N ASP A 145 10.32 8.53 6.12
CA ASP A 145 9.20 9.40 6.45
C ASP A 145 9.01 10.48 5.39
N VAL A 146 7.78 10.65 4.93
CA VAL A 146 7.36 11.73 4.03
C VAL A 146 6.22 12.49 4.69
N LYS A 147 6.24 13.81 4.60
CA LYS A 147 5.12 14.62 5.10
C LYS A 147 3.86 14.29 4.32
N VAL A 148 2.74 14.19 5.03
CA VAL A 148 1.46 13.78 4.43
C VAL A 148 1.05 14.71 3.27
N GLU A 149 1.29 16.01 3.40
CA GLU A 149 0.99 17.01 2.37
C GLU A 149 1.87 16.87 1.11
N ASP A 150 3.07 16.29 1.26
CA ASP A 150 4.01 16.12 0.14
C ASP A 150 3.76 14.84 -0.67
N LEU A 151 3.04 13.85 -0.10
CA LEU A 151 2.81 12.55 -0.73
C LEU A 151 2.21 12.62 -2.14
N PRO A 152 1.20 13.44 -2.44
CA PRO A 152 0.64 13.54 -3.79
C PRO A 152 1.61 14.08 -4.84
N GLY A 153 2.63 14.81 -4.40
CA GLY A 153 3.67 15.40 -5.25
C GLY A 153 5.02 14.73 -5.15
N TYR A 154 5.13 13.69 -4.31
CA TYR A 154 6.41 13.08 -3.98
C TYR A 154 7.10 12.46 -5.19
N ARG A 155 8.40 12.71 -5.29
CA ARG A 155 9.31 12.08 -6.26
C ARG A 155 10.45 11.44 -5.50
N TYR A 156 10.77 10.19 -5.77
CA TYR A 156 11.87 9.50 -5.11
C TYR A 156 13.22 10.17 -5.37
N MET A 157 13.42 10.66 -6.60
CA MET A 157 14.59 11.43 -7.01
C MET A 157 14.20 12.52 -8.01
N ILE A 158 15.07 13.52 -8.17
CA ILE A 158 14.93 14.55 -9.20
C ILE A 158 14.88 13.88 -10.59
N GLY A 159 13.88 14.25 -11.37
CA GLY A 159 13.68 13.69 -12.73
C GLY A 159 12.83 12.42 -12.79
N MET A 160 12.50 11.77 -11.66
CA MET A 160 11.56 10.66 -11.64
C MET A 160 10.11 11.15 -11.68
N GLU A 161 9.21 10.29 -12.15
CA GLU A 161 7.78 10.52 -12.15
C GLU A 161 7.21 10.50 -10.72
N LYS A 162 6.07 11.16 -10.54
CA LYS A 162 5.26 11.04 -9.32
C LYS A 162 4.51 9.72 -9.35
N PHE A 163 3.98 9.29 -8.19
CA PHE A 163 3.17 8.07 -8.11
C PHE A 163 1.91 8.10 -8.96
N GLY A 164 1.32 9.28 -9.20
CA GLY A 164 0.12 9.43 -10.02
C GLY A 164 0.38 9.72 -11.51
N ASP A 165 1.65 9.87 -11.91
CA ASP A 165 1.99 10.12 -13.32
C ASP A 165 1.80 8.82 -14.13
N ARG A 166 1.49 8.98 -15.42
CA ARG A 166 1.30 7.87 -16.36
C ARG A 166 2.43 7.85 -17.36
N SER A 167 3.00 6.66 -17.57
CA SER A 167 3.86 6.40 -18.71
C SER A 167 3.08 5.58 -19.72
N GLU A 168 2.83 6.14 -20.89
CA GLU A 168 2.21 5.43 -21.99
C GLU A 168 3.23 4.47 -22.60
N LEU A 169 2.90 3.18 -22.60
CA LEU A 169 3.80 2.13 -23.09
C LEU A 169 3.38 1.65 -24.49
N ASN A 170 2.10 1.59 -24.78
CA ASN A 170 1.56 1.14 -26.06
C ASN A 170 0.09 1.49 -26.18
N GLU A 171 -0.40 1.54 -27.44
CA GLU A 171 -1.81 1.67 -27.77
C GLU A 171 -2.37 0.35 -28.32
N PHE A 172 -3.61 0.05 -27.96
CA PHE A 172 -4.34 -1.11 -28.43
C PHE A 172 -5.71 -0.69 -28.97
N ALA A 173 -6.24 -1.44 -29.94
CA ALA A 173 -7.54 -1.15 -30.53
C ALA A 173 -8.70 -1.35 -29.53
N SER A 174 -8.53 -2.20 -28.49
CA SER A 174 -9.51 -2.37 -27.43
C SER A 174 -8.85 -2.77 -26.10
N PHE A 175 -9.61 -2.63 -25.02
CA PHE A 175 -9.21 -3.08 -23.69
C PHE A 175 -8.95 -4.59 -23.65
N GLU A 176 -9.81 -5.39 -24.29
CA GLU A 176 -9.71 -6.84 -24.37
C GLU A 176 -8.42 -7.27 -25.05
N GLN A 177 -8.05 -6.61 -26.14
CA GLN A 177 -6.79 -6.85 -26.84
C GLN A 177 -5.59 -6.52 -25.96
N ALA A 178 -5.62 -5.39 -25.25
CA ALA A 178 -4.58 -5.01 -24.32
C ALA A 178 -4.38 -6.07 -23.22
N VAL A 179 -5.47 -6.47 -22.56
CA VAL A 179 -5.46 -7.49 -21.50
C VAL A 179 -4.93 -8.83 -22.01
N GLN A 180 -5.39 -9.27 -23.21
CA GLN A 180 -4.96 -10.54 -23.77
C GLN A 180 -3.46 -10.50 -24.10
N THR A 181 -2.99 -9.44 -24.73
CA THR A 181 -1.57 -9.28 -25.08
C THR A 181 -0.68 -9.27 -23.82
N ILE A 182 -1.09 -8.57 -22.77
CA ILE A 182 -0.36 -8.53 -21.49
C ILE A 182 -0.32 -9.93 -20.87
N ARG A 183 -1.44 -10.65 -20.81
CA ARG A 183 -1.50 -12.03 -20.28
C ARG A 183 -0.58 -12.98 -21.04
N ASP A 184 -0.61 -12.92 -22.38
CA ASP A 184 0.24 -13.77 -23.22
C ASP A 184 1.73 -13.47 -23.01
N ASN A 185 2.11 -12.21 -22.88
CA ASN A 185 3.49 -11.81 -22.63
C ASN A 185 3.96 -12.24 -21.23
N LEU A 186 3.12 -12.11 -20.21
CA LEU A 186 3.42 -12.58 -18.84
C LEU A 186 3.54 -14.10 -18.79
N ALA A 187 2.68 -14.84 -19.52
CA ALA A 187 2.75 -16.29 -19.61
C ALA A 187 4.02 -16.78 -20.31
N LYS A 188 4.53 -16.01 -21.27
CA LYS A 188 5.81 -16.30 -21.98
C LYS A 188 7.04 -15.81 -21.22
N GLY A 189 6.87 -15.05 -20.14
CA GLY A 189 7.99 -14.46 -19.40
C GLY A 189 8.77 -13.39 -20.19
N VAL A 190 8.09 -12.68 -21.09
CA VAL A 190 8.72 -11.62 -21.88
C VAL A 190 9.34 -10.56 -20.97
N GLY A 191 10.62 -10.22 -21.18
CA GLY A 191 11.33 -9.26 -20.34
C GLY A 191 11.59 -9.75 -18.90
N ASP A 192 11.72 -11.06 -18.68
CA ASP A 192 11.91 -11.70 -17.34
C ASP A 192 10.75 -11.35 -16.37
N THR A 193 9.53 -11.19 -16.90
CA THR A 193 8.32 -10.90 -16.13
C THR A 193 7.51 -12.16 -15.83
N ALA A 194 6.68 -12.10 -14.78
CA ALA A 194 5.73 -13.15 -14.46
C ALA A 194 4.48 -12.54 -13.83
N GLN A 195 3.33 -13.16 -14.06
CA GLN A 195 2.10 -12.77 -13.41
C GLN A 195 2.12 -13.20 -11.94
N VAL A 196 1.92 -12.27 -11.02
CA VAL A 196 1.79 -12.53 -9.58
C VAL A 196 0.31 -12.63 -9.18
N TYR A 197 -0.51 -11.71 -9.69
CA TYR A 197 -1.96 -11.67 -9.44
C TYR A 197 -2.68 -10.95 -10.58
N ALA A 198 -3.99 -11.08 -10.60
CA ALA A 198 -4.89 -10.25 -11.40
C ALA A 198 -6.10 -9.86 -10.53
N ILE A 199 -6.57 -8.63 -10.69
CA ILE A 199 -7.84 -8.14 -10.16
C ILE A 199 -8.66 -7.74 -11.38
N VAL A 200 -9.82 -8.39 -11.58
CA VAL A 200 -10.71 -8.18 -12.72
C VAL A 200 -12.06 -7.76 -12.22
#